data_570c2b70b9bd76b99b056143cc478a43
#
_entry.id   570c2b70b9bd76b99b056143cc478a43
#
_cell.length_a   1.000
_cell.length_b   1.000
_cell.length_c   1.000
_cell.angle_alpha   90.00
_cell.angle_beta   90.00
_cell.angle_gamma   90.00
#
_symmetry.space_group_name_H-M   'P 1'
#
loop_
_entity.id
_entity.type
_entity.pdbx_description
1 polymer ?
#
loop_
_entity_poly.entity_id
_entity_poly.type
_entity_poly.pdbx_seq_one_letter_code
_entity_poly.pdbx_strand_id
1 'polypeptide(L)'
;MSLIANPKVSDWLEFHPSGELSIHTGKVDIGQHISSALVLIAAEELNIKPNQISLSPIQTGSSPNEGYTVGSQSMQHSGYAIKKAAATARNVLTAQAAKYFDVPVEQIRIEDGHLIVDKTNQSISYWELTKDGQLECDVDETANAKNHSKHELQGRYHVSREMLDIVTGRHEFIQDLKLPSMLHARVIRPPQYHSTLIELDEKLLDKFAAEKIHLVRDGSFLAVAAANEYSAVK
;
A
#
# COMPACT_ATOMS: atom_id res chain seq x y z
N MET A 1 -7.41 -13.92 4.55
CA MET A 1 -7.40 -13.16 5.82
C MET A 1 -7.64 -11.66 5.58
N SER A 2 -6.99 -11.02 4.62
CA SER A 2 -7.20 -9.58 4.37
C SER A 2 -8.64 -9.23 3.98
N LEU A 3 -9.30 -10.03 3.15
CA LEU A 3 -10.70 -9.81 2.74
C LEU A 3 -11.72 -10.01 3.87
N ILE A 4 -11.43 -10.83 4.88
CA ILE A 4 -12.33 -10.99 6.05
C ILE A 4 -12.38 -9.71 6.88
N ALA A 5 -11.23 -9.03 7.03
CA ALA A 5 -11.14 -7.78 7.79
C ALA A 5 -11.58 -6.56 6.97
N ASN A 6 -11.47 -6.63 5.65
CA ASN A 6 -11.77 -5.54 4.72
C ASN A 6 -12.59 -6.11 3.55
N PRO A 7 -13.91 -6.33 3.75
CA PRO A 7 -14.72 -7.12 2.80
C PRO A 7 -15.19 -6.34 1.57
N LYS A 8 -15.16 -5.01 1.60
CA LYS A 8 -15.74 -4.20 0.52
C LYS A 8 -14.75 -3.95 -0.61
N VAL A 9 -15.27 -3.76 -1.82
CA VAL A 9 -14.46 -3.31 -2.97
C VAL A 9 -13.84 -1.95 -2.68
N SER A 10 -14.58 -1.03 -2.05
CA SER A 10 -14.09 0.30 -1.65
C SER A 10 -12.97 0.29 -0.60
N ASP A 11 -12.77 -0.81 0.14
CA ASP A 11 -11.61 -0.96 1.01
C ASP A 11 -10.28 -1.07 0.21
N TRP A 12 -10.35 -1.46 -1.06
CA TRP A 12 -9.19 -1.76 -1.91
C TRP A 12 -9.05 -0.84 -3.11
N LEU A 13 -10.16 -0.32 -3.64
CA LEU A 13 -10.22 0.42 -4.90
C LEU A 13 -11.05 1.69 -4.73
N GLU A 14 -10.48 2.82 -5.13
CA GLU A 14 -11.16 4.11 -5.16
C GLU A 14 -11.06 4.73 -6.55
N PHE A 15 -12.21 4.87 -7.21
CA PHE A 15 -12.31 5.49 -8.54
C PHE A 15 -12.49 7.00 -8.39
N HIS A 16 -11.57 7.78 -8.98
CA HIS A 16 -11.61 9.24 -8.91
C HIS A 16 -12.22 9.86 -10.18
N PRO A 17 -13.02 10.93 -10.06
CA PRO A 17 -13.59 11.60 -11.23
C PRO A 17 -12.55 12.12 -12.23
N SER A 18 -11.28 12.25 -11.81
CA SER A 18 -10.15 12.63 -12.67
C SER A 18 -9.77 11.58 -13.72
N GLY A 19 -10.31 10.36 -13.66
CA GLY A 19 -9.91 9.26 -14.52
C GLY A 19 -8.79 8.42 -13.93
N GLU A 20 -8.48 8.58 -12.66
CA GLU A 20 -7.49 7.81 -11.92
C GLU A 20 -8.16 6.77 -11.02
N LEU A 21 -7.43 5.71 -10.70
CA LEU A 21 -7.77 4.71 -9.70
C LEU A 21 -6.72 4.76 -8.58
N SER A 22 -7.14 4.90 -7.34
CA SER A 22 -6.27 4.62 -6.20
C SER A 22 -6.50 3.20 -5.69
N ILE A 23 -5.41 2.50 -5.41
CA ILE A 23 -5.46 1.22 -4.71
C ILE A 23 -4.99 1.39 -3.27
N HIS A 24 -5.65 0.67 -2.36
CA HIS A 24 -5.34 0.69 -0.94
C HIS A 24 -4.66 -0.62 -0.54
N THR A 25 -3.66 -0.54 0.32
CA THR A 25 -3.00 -1.71 0.91
C THR A 25 -2.44 -1.35 2.27
N GLY A 26 -2.35 -2.32 3.17
CA GLY A 26 -1.65 -2.20 4.44
C GLY A 26 -0.21 -2.72 4.38
N LYS A 27 0.25 -3.21 3.22
CA LYS A 27 1.61 -3.72 3.04
C LYS A 27 2.55 -2.62 2.55
N VAL A 28 3.62 -2.39 3.30
CA VAL A 28 4.61 -1.34 3.03
C VAL A 28 5.73 -1.84 2.11
N ASP A 29 6.22 -0.94 1.26
CA ASP A 29 7.48 -1.15 0.56
C ASP A 29 8.66 -0.97 1.52
N ILE A 30 9.51 -1.98 1.57
CA ILE A 30 10.78 -2.01 2.31
C ILE A 30 11.94 -2.36 1.37
N GLY A 31 11.78 -2.01 0.08
CA GLY A 31 12.73 -2.31 -0.99
C GLY A 31 12.37 -3.53 -1.85
N GLN A 32 11.23 -4.21 -1.59
CA GLN A 32 10.77 -5.38 -2.35
C GLN A 32 9.80 -5.04 -3.49
N HIS A 33 9.50 -3.75 -3.69
CA HIS A 33 8.68 -3.22 -4.79
C HIS A 33 7.26 -3.80 -4.88
N ILE A 34 6.62 -4.10 -3.75
CA ILE A 34 5.27 -4.65 -3.72
C ILE A 34 4.25 -3.68 -4.33
N SER A 35 4.41 -2.37 -4.13
CA SER A 35 3.57 -1.33 -4.71
C SER A 35 3.43 -1.46 -6.23
N SER A 36 4.55 -1.65 -6.92
CA SER A 36 4.57 -1.83 -8.37
C SER A 36 3.84 -3.10 -8.81
N ALA A 37 4.01 -4.20 -8.07
CA ALA A 37 3.31 -5.45 -8.37
C ALA A 37 1.79 -5.33 -8.17
N LEU A 38 1.34 -4.66 -7.12
CA LEU A 38 -0.09 -4.46 -6.84
C LEU A 38 -0.77 -3.60 -7.91
N VAL A 39 -0.09 -2.55 -8.38
CA VAL A 39 -0.56 -1.73 -9.51
C VAL A 39 -0.73 -2.57 -10.77
N LEU A 40 0.23 -3.43 -11.10
CA LEU A 40 0.13 -4.29 -12.28
C LEU A 40 -1.01 -5.30 -12.17
N ILE A 41 -1.28 -5.85 -10.97
CA ILE A 41 -2.42 -6.75 -10.75
C ILE A 41 -3.75 -6.03 -11.00
N ALA A 42 -3.94 -4.83 -10.43
CA ALA A 42 -5.15 -4.05 -10.63
C ALA A 42 -5.32 -3.64 -12.10
N ALA A 43 -4.24 -3.17 -12.74
CA ALA A 43 -4.22 -2.80 -14.15
C ALA A 43 -4.62 -3.95 -15.07
N GLU A 44 -4.06 -5.14 -14.83
CA GLU A 44 -4.36 -6.36 -15.61
C GLU A 44 -5.84 -6.74 -15.46
N GLU A 45 -6.36 -6.80 -14.25
CA GLU A 45 -7.74 -7.23 -14.00
C GLU A 45 -8.78 -6.23 -14.52
N LEU A 46 -8.50 -4.93 -14.44
CA LEU A 46 -9.43 -3.86 -14.83
C LEU A 46 -9.27 -3.40 -16.29
N ASN A 47 -8.28 -3.89 -17.02
CA ASN A 47 -7.93 -3.39 -18.36
C ASN A 47 -7.74 -1.86 -18.38
N ILE A 48 -6.97 -1.33 -17.43
CA ILE A 48 -6.55 0.08 -17.38
C ILE A 48 -5.03 0.18 -17.41
N LYS A 49 -4.51 1.33 -17.82
CA LYS A 49 -3.06 1.52 -17.90
C LYS A 49 -2.45 1.66 -16.50
N PRO A 50 -1.28 1.06 -16.23
CA PRO A 50 -0.63 1.19 -14.92
C PRO A 50 -0.36 2.63 -14.48
N ASN A 51 -0.18 3.56 -15.41
CA ASN A 51 0.03 4.98 -15.10
C ASN A 51 -1.25 5.73 -14.66
N GLN A 52 -2.43 5.13 -14.82
CA GLN A 52 -3.71 5.64 -14.29
C GLN A 52 -3.98 5.14 -12.87
N ILE A 53 -3.09 4.30 -12.32
CA ILE A 53 -3.25 3.74 -10.97
C ILE A 53 -2.22 4.34 -10.03
N SER A 54 -2.67 4.84 -8.90
CA SER A 54 -1.84 5.29 -7.78
C SER A 54 -2.02 4.38 -6.56
N LEU A 55 -1.07 4.41 -5.63
CA LEU A 55 -1.27 3.87 -4.29
C LEU A 55 -1.65 5.00 -3.35
N SER A 56 -2.69 4.76 -2.55
CA SER A 56 -2.99 5.65 -1.43
C SER A 56 -1.87 5.58 -0.39
N PRO A 57 -1.55 6.69 0.28
CA PRO A 57 -0.61 6.68 1.39
C PRO A 57 -1.01 5.66 2.45
N ILE A 58 -0.06 4.85 2.91
CA ILE A 58 -0.32 3.84 3.95
C ILE A 58 -0.36 4.53 5.30
N GLN A 59 -1.51 4.48 5.95
CA GLN A 59 -1.76 5.13 7.23
C GLN A 59 -2.53 4.22 8.17
N THR A 60 -2.11 4.18 9.44
CA THR A 60 -2.85 3.45 10.48
C THR A 60 -4.24 4.07 10.64
N GLY A 61 -5.27 3.23 10.58
CA GLY A 61 -6.68 3.62 10.74
C GLY A 61 -7.42 3.95 9.43
N SER A 62 -6.72 4.13 8.31
CA SER A 62 -7.34 4.35 7.00
C SER A 62 -7.00 3.27 5.97
N SER A 63 -5.79 2.73 6.03
CA SER A 63 -5.41 1.61 5.15
C SER A 63 -5.97 0.29 5.62
N PRO A 64 -6.22 -0.69 4.73
CA PRO A 64 -6.65 -2.03 5.10
C PRO A 64 -5.72 -2.66 6.13
N ASN A 65 -6.27 -3.22 7.20
CA ASN A 65 -5.47 -3.93 8.20
C ASN A 65 -5.08 -5.31 7.67
N GLU A 66 -3.86 -5.42 7.18
CA GLU A 66 -3.31 -6.66 6.63
C GLU A 66 -2.21 -7.29 7.51
N GLY A 67 -2.04 -6.77 8.74
CA GLY A 67 -0.96 -7.16 9.63
C GLY A 67 0.43 -6.74 9.11
N TYR A 68 1.48 -7.34 9.67
CA TYR A 68 2.86 -6.99 9.34
C TYR A 68 3.26 -7.32 7.90
N THR A 69 4.20 -6.54 7.35
CA THR A 69 4.86 -6.86 6.08
C THR A 69 6.04 -7.79 6.34
N VAL A 70 5.75 -9.08 6.48
CA VAL A 70 6.71 -10.15 6.82
C VAL A 70 6.37 -11.45 6.08
N GLY A 71 7.27 -12.42 6.12
CA GLY A 71 7.03 -13.80 5.69
C GLY A 71 6.71 -13.98 4.21
N SER A 72 7.08 -13.03 3.36
CA SER A 72 6.80 -13.04 1.91
C SER A 72 5.30 -13.14 1.56
N GLN A 73 4.43 -12.64 2.43
CA GLN A 73 2.98 -12.80 2.33
C GLN A 73 2.27 -11.66 1.57
N SER A 74 2.98 -10.61 1.17
CA SER A 74 2.35 -9.45 0.53
C SER A 74 1.58 -9.81 -0.74
N MET A 75 2.14 -10.66 -1.62
CA MET A 75 1.45 -11.13 -2.82
C MET A 75 0.28 -12.06 -2.50
N GLN A 76 0.42 -12.93 -1.49
CA GLN A 76 -0.65 -13.86 -1.10
C GLN A 76 -1.83 -13.15 -0.44
N HIS A 77 -1.60 -12.06 0.27
CA HIS A 77 -2.62 -11.30 0.98
C HIS A 77 -3.13 -10.14 0.12
N SER A 78 -2.34 -9.07 -0.04
CA SER A 78 -2.75 -7.89 -0.81
C SER A 78 -2.95 -8.18 -2.29
N GLY A 79 -2.02 -8.93 -2.90
CA GLY A 79 -2.13 -9.29 -4.32
C GLY A 79 -3.40 -10.09 -4.61
N TYR A 80 -3.75 -11.05 -3.75
CA TYR A 80 -5.00 -11.80 -3.85
C TYR A 80 -6.21 -10.90 -3.64
N ALA A 81 -6.21 -10.07 -2.60
CA ALA A 81 -7.34 -9.21 -2.27
C ALA A 81 -7.61 -8.17 -3.36
N ILE A 82 -6.58 -7.48 -3.84
CA ILE A 82 -6.71 -6.51 -4.95
C ILE A 82 -7.17 -7.21 -6.23
N LYS A 83 -6.64 -8.41 -6.54
CA LYS A 83 -7.09 -9.17 -7.69
C LYS A 83 -8.58 -9.48 -7.62
N LYS A 84 -9.07 -9.93 -6.48
CA LYS A 84 -10.49 -10.26 -6.28
C LYS A 84 -11.38 -9.02 -6.25
N ALA A 85 -10.94 -7.95 -5.59
CA ALA A 85 -11.65 -6.67 -5.62
C ALA A 85 -11.76 -6.11 -7.05
N ALA A 86 -10.68 -6.16 -7.82
CA ALA A 86 -10.66 -5.70 -9.21
C ALA A 86 -11.54 -6.57 -10.12
N ALA A 87 -11.52 -7.90 -9.96
CA ALA A 87 -12.42 -8.79 -10.69
C ALA A 87 -13.90 -8.55 -10.35
N THR A 88 -14.21 -8.32 -9.07
CA THR A 88 -15.56 -7.96 -8.63
C THR A 88 -15.99 -6.62 -9.21
N ALA A 89 -15.15 -5.59 -9.10
CA ALA A 89 -15.42 -4.26 -9.67
C ALA A 89 -15.69 -4.34 -11.17
N ARG A 90 -14.82 -5.06 -11.92
CA ARG A 90 -15.03 -5.28 -13.35
C ARG A 90 -16.38 -5.90 -13.66
N ASN A 91 -16.76 -6.96 -12.95
CA ASN A 91 -18.04 -7.65 -13.18
C ASN A 91 -19.23 -6.75 -12.88
N VAL A 92 -19.20 -6.03 -11.75
CA VAL A 92 -20.27 -5.09 -11.36
C VAL A 92 -20.41 -3.96 -12.37
N LEU A 93 -19.31 -3.32 -12.75
CA LEU A 93 -19.31 -2.20 -13.70
C LEU A 93 -19.73 -2.66 -15.11
N THR A 94 -19.31 -3.87 -15.52
CA THR A 94 -19.76 -4.45 -16.81
C THR A 94 -21.26 -4.70 -16.81
N ALA A 95 -21.82 -5.22 -15.72
CA ALA A 95 -23.27 -5.42 -15.59
C ALA A 95 -24.04 -4.09 -15.57
N GLN A 96 -23.49 -3.06 -14.92
CA GLN A 96 -24.07 -1.70 -14.94
C GLN A 96 -24.07 -1.10 -16.35
N ALA A 97 -22.97 -1.22 -17.09
CA ALA A 97 -22.87 -0.74 -18.48
C ALA A 97 -23.84 -1.52 -19.40
N ALA A 98 -23.95 -2.82 -19.26
CA ALA A 98 -24.90 -3.65 -20.01
C ALA A 98 -26.34 -3.18 -19.79
N LYS A 99 -26.71 -2.88 -18.52
CA LYS A 99 -28.00 -2.30 -18.18
C LYS A 99 -28.18 -0.89 -18.74
N TYR A 100 -27.15 -0.05 -18.68
CA TYR A 100 -27.18 1.33 -19.19
C TYR A 100 -27.42 1.40 -20.70
N PHE A 101 -26.80 0.47 -21.47
CA PHE A 101 -26.96 0.41 -22.93
C PHE A 101 -28.06 -0.55 -23.40
N ASP A 102 -28.76 -1.22 -22.49
CA ASP A 102 -29.79 -2.25 -22.78
C ASP A 102 -29.27 -3.34 -23.73
N VAL A 103 -28.09 -3.91 -23.39
CA VAL A 103 -27.44 -4.99 -24.16
C VAL A 103 -27.00 -6.13 -23.24
N PRO A 104 -26.85 -7.36 -23.76
CA PRO A 104 -26.22 -8.45 -23.01
C PRO A 104 -24.79 -8.13 -22.60
N VAL A 105 -24.36 -8.65 -21.43
CA VAL A 105 -22.99 -8.44 -20.88
C VAL A 105 -21.90 -8.91 -21.85
N GLU A 106 -22.16 -9.96 -22.62
CA GLU A 106 -21.26 -10.56 -23.59
C GLU A 106 -20.96 -9.63 -24.78
N GLN A 107 -21.74 -8.57 -24.98
CA GLN A 107 -21.53 -7.56 -26.02
C GLN A 107 -20.72 -6.35 -25.50
N ILE A 108 -20.27 -6.38 -24.25
CA ILE A 108 -19.44 -5.34 -23.68
C ILE A 108 -17.99 -5.81 -23.66
N ARG A 109 -17.12 -5.11 -24.38
CA ARG A 109 -15.66 -5.25 -24.23
C ARG A 109 -15.11 -4.12 -23.36
N ILE A 110 -13.95 -4.33 -22.78
CA ILE A 110 -13.30 -3.35 -21.90
C ILE A 110 -11.95 -2.98 -22.50
N GLU A 111 -11.71 -1.69 -22.64
CA GLU A 111 -10.46 -1.13 -23.16
C GLU A 111 -10.13 0.17 -22.44
N ASP A 112 -8.95 0.25 -21.81
CA ASP A 112 -8.48 1.40 -21.04
C ASP A 112 -9.53 1.97 -20.06
N GLY A 113 -10.25 1.09 -19.35
CA GLY A 113 -11.29 1.50 -18.39
C GLY A 113 -12.61 1.96 -19.02
N HIS A 114 -12.76 1.80 -20.32
CA HIS A 114 -14.00 2.06 -21.03
C HIS A 114 -14.73 0.76 -21.34
N LEU A 115 -16.01 0.74 -21.07
CA LEU A 115 -16.96 -0.34 -21.33
C LEU A 115 -17.64 -0.02 -22.66
N ILE A 116 -17.33 -0.77 -23.71
CA ILE A 116 -17.67 -0.46 -25.09
C ILE A 116 -18.60 -1.52 -25.64
N VAL A 117 -19.71 -1.11 -26.24
CA VAL A 117 -20.64 -2.02 -26.93
C VAL A 117 -20.05 -2.38 -28.30
N ASP A 118 -19.80 -3.66 -28.53
CA ASP A 118 -19.11 -4.16 -29.74
C ASP A 118 -19.76 -3.72 -31.05
N LYS A 119 -21.10 -3.69 -31.14
CA LYS A 119 -21.82 -3.39 -32.40
C LYS A 119 -21.95 -1.90 -32.68
N THR A 120 -22.02 -1.06 -31.65
CA THR A 120 -22.35 0.37 -31.81
C THR A 120 -21.18 1.28 -31.49
N ASN A 121 -20.12 0.78 -30.84
CA ASN A 121 -19.03 1.55 -30.27
C ASN A 121 -19.46 2.60 -29.26
N GLN A 122 -20.69 2.55 -28.75
CA GLN A 122 -21.09 3.34 -27.60
C GLN A 122 -20.26 2.93 -26.42
N SER A 123 -19.83 3.88 -25.61
CA SER A 123 -18.96 3.60 -24.47
C SER A 123 -19.33 4.43 -23.25
N ILE A 124 -19.02 3.88 -22.09
CA ILE A 124 -19.05 4.56 -20.79
C ILE A 124 -17.83 4.13 -19.99
N SER A 125 -17.22 5.04 -19.26
CA SER A 125 -16.04 4.71 -18.45
C SER A 125 -16.42 4.20 -17.07
N TYR A 126 -15.49 3.51 -16.40
CA TYR A 126 -15.60 3.13 -15.00
C TYR A 126 -15.89 4.35 -14.11
N TRP A 127 -15.20 5.45 -14.37
CA TRP A 127 -15.29 6.68 -13.59
C TRP A 127 -16.64 7.41 -13.77
N GLU A 128 -17.25 7.33 -14.94
CA GLU A 128 -18.62 7.83 -15.15
C GLU A 128 -19.66 7.00 -14.40
N LEU A 129 -19.47 5.67 -14.33
CA LEU A 129 -20.36 4.78 -13.57
C LEU A 129 -20.21 4.93 -12.05
N THR A 130 -19.04 5.35 -11.58
CA THR A 130 -18.76 5.51 -10.14
C THR A 130 -18.81 6.98 -9.67
N LYS A 131 -19.21 7.92 -10.52
CA LYS A 131 -19.23 9.36 -10.21
C LYS A 131 -20.11 9.75 -9.01
N ASP A 132 -21.17 8.99 -8.76
CA ASP A 132 -22.14 9.24 -7.68
C ASP A 132 -21.80 8.47 -6.39
N GLY A 133 -20.69 7.74 -6.35
CA GLY A 133 -20.21 7.01 -5.18
C GLY A 133 -19.29 5.85 -5.51
N GLN A 134 -18.57 5.37 -4.50
CA GLN A 134 -17.67 4.22 -4.62
C GLN A 134 -18.45 2.90 -4.66
N LEU A 135 -17.77 1.81 -5.06
CA LEU A 135 -18.35 0.47 -5.08
C LEU A 135 -18.40 -0.12 -3.66
N GLU A 136 -19.51 0.10 -2.98
CA GLU A 136 -19.73 -0.36 -1.59
C GLU A 136 -20.16 -1.84 -1.48
N CYS A 137 -20.13 -2.60 -2.56
CA CYS A 137 -20.42 -4.02 -2.53
C CYS A 137 -19.26 -4.82 -1.93
N ASP A 138 -19.60 -5.99 -1.37
CA ASP A 138 -18.60 -6.93 -0.88
C ASP A 138 -17.80 -7.53 -2.03
N VAL A 139 -16.54 -7.84 -1.76
CA VAL A 139 -15.67 -8.56 -2.70
C VAL A 139 -16.17 -9.99 -2.87
N ASP A 140 -16.50 -10.35 -4.10
CA ASP A 140 -16.87 -11.72 -4.44
C ASP A 140 -15.60 -12.57 -4.66
N GLU A 141 -15.27 -13.40 -3.68
CA GLU A 141 -14.12 -14.30 -3.78
C GLU A 141 -14.29 -15.36 -4.89
N THR A 142 -15.53 -15.59 -5.37
CA THR A 142 -15.81 -16.49 -6.50
C THR A 142 -15.68 -15.79 -7.85
N ALA A 143 -15.57 -14.46 -7.87
CA ALA A 143 -15.42 -13.69 -9.11
C ALA A 143 -14.26 -14.23 -9.95
N ASN A 144 -14.54 -14.51 -11.20
CA ASN A 144 -13.56 -15.03 -12.15
C ASN A 144 -12.54 -13.93 -12.48
N ALA A 145 -11.28 -14.19 -12.10
CA ALA A 145 -10.16 -13.38 -12.55
C ALA A 145 -9.99 -13.53 -14.09
N LYS A 146 -9.36 -12.54 -14.70
CA LYS A 146 -9.00 -12.56 -16.12
C LYS A 146 -8.21 -13.83 -16.45
N ASN A 147 -8.57 -14.50 -17.54
CA ASN A 147 -7.87 -15.70 -17.96
C ASN A 147 -6.42 -15.38 -18.34
N HIS A 148 -5.47 -16.23 -17.97
CA HIS A 148 -4.05 -16.06 -18.26
C HIS A 148 -3.76 -15.84 -19.76
N SER A 149 -4.52 -16.48 -20.65
CA SER A 149 -4.37 -16.28 -22.10
C SER A 149 -4.74 -14.87 -22.59
N LYS A 150 -5.43 -14.09 -21.74
CA LYS A 150 -5.84 -12.72 -22.01
C LYS A 150 -5.01 -11.67 -21.24
N HIS A 151 -3.96 -12.13 -20.54
CA HIS A 151 -3.08 -11.22 -19.82
C HIS A 151 -2.20 -10.45 -20.82
N GLU A 152 -2.10 -9.15 -20.63
CA GLU A 152 -1.33 -8.25 -21.49
C GLU A 152 -0.09 -7.69 -20.79
N LEU A 153 -0.14 -7.57 -19.45
CA LEU A 153 0.96 -7.05 -18.64
C LEU A 153 1.82 -8.14 -18.04
N GLN A 154 1.22 -9.26 -17.64
CA GLN A 154 1.95 -10.38 -17.05
C GLN A 154 2.97 -10.97 -18.05
N GLY A 155 4.18 -11.24 -17.57
CA GLY A 155 5.27 -11.80 -18.36
C GLY A 155 6.03 -10.78 -19.21
N ARG A 156 5.67 -9.50 -19.14
CA ARG A 156 6.42 -8.39 -19.75
C ARG A 156 7.34 -7.74 -18.74
N TYR A 157 8.40 -7.10 -19.23
CA TYR A 157 9.28 -6.31 -18.41
C TYR A 157 8.60 -5.00 -18.00
N HIS A 158 8.59 -4.73 -16.70
CA HIS A 158 8.11 -3.47 -16.13
C HIS A 158 9.17 -2.90 -15.20
N VAL A 159 9.48 -1.63 -15.36
CA VAL A 159 10.34 -0.92 -14.41
C VAL A 159 9.52 -0.63 -13.14
N SER A 160 10.10 -0.89 -11.97
CA SER A 160 9.48 -0.51 -10.71
C SER A 160 9.24 1.00 -10.65
N ARG A 161 8.10 1.42 -10.11
CA ARG A 161 7.67 2.82 -10.07
C ARG A 161 8.66 3.72 -9.34
N GLU A 162 9.25 3.22 -8.26
CA GLU A 162 10.18 3.94 -7.40
C GLU A 162 11.63 3.84 -7.86
N MET A 163 11.93 3.01 -8.86
CA MET A 163 13.30 2.68 -9.25
C MET A 163 14.14 3.92 -9.58
N LEU A 164 13.58 4.85 -10.34
CA LEU A 164 14.30 6.07 -10.71
C LEU A 164 14.63 6.92 -9.48
N ASP A 165 13.69 7.06 -8.56
CA ASP A 165 13.88 7.86 -7.35
C ASP A 165 14.85 7.18 -6.38
N ILE A 166 14.83 5.85 -6.29
CA ILE A 166 15.78 5.07 -5.49
C ILE A 166 17.20 5.26 -6.03
N VAL A 167 17.44 5.03 -7.33
CA VAL A 167 18.81 5.09 -7.89
C VAL A 167 19.35 6.52 -7.99
N THR A 168 18.50 7.53 -7.93
CA THR A 168 18.89 8.95 -7.91
C THR A 168 18.92 9.55 -6.51
N GLY A 169 18.59 8.77 -5.46
CA GLY A 169 18.56 9.22 -4.08
C GLY A 169 17.42 10.20 -3.76
N ARG A 170 16.37 10.23 -4.57
CA ARG A 170 15.16 11.06 -4.30
C ARG A 170 14.11 10.32 -3.48
N HIS A 171 14.17 8.97 -3.46
CA HIS A 171 13.25 8.17 -2.65
C HIS A 171 13.64 8.28 -1.18
N GLU A 172 12.69 8.64 -0.34
CA GLU A 172 12.89 8.73 1.10
C GLU A 172 12.26 7.52 1.79
N PHE A 173 13.07 6.70 2.44
CA PHE A 173 12.61 5.69 3.39
C PHE A 173 12.42 6.32 4.78
N ILE A 174 11.73 5.63 5.69
CA ILE A 174 11.47 6.14 7.05
C ILE A 174 12.77 6.54 7.76
N GLN A 175 13.86 5.78 7.58
CA GLN A 175 15.16 6.08 8.18
C GLN A 175 15.85 7.30 7.57
N ASP A 176 15.41 7.79 6.41
CA ASP A 176 15.97 8.97 5.75
C ASP A 176 15.25 10.25 6.19
N LEU A 177 14.10 10.12 6.85
CA LEU A 177 13.30 11.25 7.30
C LEU A 177 14.06 12.11 8.31
N LYS A 178 14.06 13.43 8.07
CA LYS A 178 14.66 14.43 8.96
C LYS A 178 13.60 15.44 9.38
N LEU A 179 13.19 15.38 10.63
CA LEU A 179 12.23 16.32 11.19
C LEU A 179 12.94 17.46 11.94
N PRO A 180 12.36 18.67 11.97
CA PRO A 180 12.86 19.74 12.81
C PRO A 180 12.97 19.29 14.29
N SER A 181 14.12 19.54 14.90
CA SER A 181 14.41 19.15 16.30
C SER A 181 14.38 17.63 16.57
N MET A 182 14.51 16.79 15.53
CA MET A 182 14.60 15.35 15.72
C MET A 182 15.83 14.98 16.55
N LEU A 183 15.64 14.02 17.48
CA LEU A 183 16.72 13.45 18.27
C LEU A 183 17.08 12.07 17.75
N HIS A 184 18.37 11.73 17.86
CA HIS A 184 18.89 10.39 17.61
C HIS A 184 18.94 9.62 18.93
N ALA A 185 18.28 8.50 19.00
CA ALA A 185 18.22 7.69 20.21
C ALA A 185 18.95 6.37 20.07
N ARG A 186 19.51 5.88 21.18
CA ARG A 186 20.11 4.54 21.30
C ARG A 186 19.64 3.87 22.57
N VAL A 187 19.17 2.63 22.43
CA VAL A 187 18.78 1.79 23.56
C VAL A 187 20.05 1.21 24.20
N ILE A 188 20.18 1.41 25.51
CA ILE A 188 21.23 0.77 26.31
C ILE A 188 20.73 -0.60 26.72
N ARG A 189 21.35 -1.63 26.18
CA ARG A 189 20.95 -3.02 26.44
C ARG A 189 21.80 -3.62 27.57
N PRO A 190 21.21 -4.42 28.45
CA PRO A 190 21.96 -5.15 29.44
C PRO A 190 22.87 -6.19 28.77
N PRO A 191 23.98 -6.55 29.42
CA PRO A 191 24.93 -7.53 28.87
C PRO A 191 24.39 -8.96 28.79
N GLN A 192 23.32 -9.26 29.54
CA GLN A 192 22.72 -10.59 29.60
C GLN A 192 21.18 -10.48 29.59
N TYR A 193 20.52 -11.52 29.09
CA TYR A 193 19.06 -11.65 29.18
C TYR A 193 18.60 -11.70 30.64
N HIS A 194 17.39 -11.16 30.88
CA HIS A 194 16.77 -11.13 32.21
C HIS A 194 17.53 -10.32 33.29
N SER A 195 18.48 -9.49 32.87
CA SER A 195 19.12 -8.55 33.80
C SER A 195 18.14 -7.44 34.20
N THR A 196 18.25 -7.03 35.47
CA THR A 196 17.49 -5.89 36.00
C THR A 196 18.43 -4.73 36.25
N LEU A 197 18.02 -3.52 35.89
CA LEU A 197 18.77 -2.32 36.22
C LEU A 197 18.67 -2.05 37.72
N ILE A 198 19.79 -2.13 38.43
CA ILE A 198 19.85 -1.91 39.89
C ILE A 198 20.04 -0.42 40.16
N GLU A 199 21.05 0.17 39.56
CA GLU A 199 21.50 1.55 39.87
C GLU A 199 22.10 2.23 38.62
N LEU A 200 22.04 3.55 38.60
CA LEU A 200 22.72 4.41 37.62
C LEU A 200 23.74 5.26 38.37
N ASP A 201 24.94 5.38 37.83
CA ASP A 201 25.98 6.27 38.40
C ASP A 201 25.58 7.72 38.22
N GLU A 202 25.45 8.46 39.32
CA GLU A 202 25.10 9.90 39.33
C GLU A 202 26.11 10.73 38.52
N LYS A 203 27.41 10.39 38.58
CA LYS A 203 28.43 11.08 37.81
C LYS A 203 28.22 10.94 36.30
N LEU A 204 27.67 9.80 35.87
CA LEU A 204 27.30 9.58 34.47
C LEU A 204 26.13 10.49 34.07
N LEU A 205 25.17 10.72 34.95
CA LEU A 205 24.05 11.62 34.71
C LEU A 205 24.51 13.07 34.55
N ASP A 206 25.42 13.53 35.41
CA ASP A 206 26.01 14.86 35.30
C ASP A 206 26.77 15.04 33.97
N LYS A 207 27.52 14.03 33.54
CA LYS A 207 28.21 14.02 32.25
C LYS A 207 27.22 14.12 31.09
N PHE A 208 26.16 13.31 31.10
CA PHE A 208 25.14 13.34 30.05
C PHE A 208 24.47 14.73 29.99
N ALA A 209 24.14 15.33 31.11
CA ALA A 209 23.57 16.67 31.18
C ALA A 209 24.52 17.71 30.56
N ALA A 210 25.81 17.66 30.90
CA ALA A 210 26.83 18.56 30.36
C ALA A 210 27.01 18.41 28.83
N GLU A 211 26.90 17.20 28.30
CA GLU A 211 26.99 16.89 26.87
C GLU A 211 25.66 17.04 26.12
N LYS A 212 24.58 17.52 26.80
CA LYS A 212 23.21 17.64 26.25
C LYS A 212 22.66 16.29 25.71
N ILE A 213 22.98 15.23 26.40
CA ILE A 213 22.44 13.89 26.16
C ILE A 213 21.26 13.68 27.10
N HIS A 214 20.12 13.33 26.54
CA HIS A 214 18.89 13.05 27.32
C HIS A 214 18.87 11.57 27.69
N LEU A 215 18.83 11.27 28.99
CA LEU A 215 18.61 9.92 29.48
C LEU A 215 17.10 9.65 29.56
N VAL A 216 16.66 8.55 28.97
CA VAL A 216 15.29 8.03 29.06
C VAL A 216 15.31 6.76 29.88
N ARG A 217 14.56 6.73 30.99
CA ARG A 217 14.39 5.57 31.84
C ARG A 217 12.92 5.25 32.06
N ASP A 218 12.56 4.01 31.84
CA ASP A 218 11.24 3.47 32.17
C ASP A 218 11.42 2.07 32.79
N GLY A 219 11.32 1.99 34.11
CA GLY A 219 11.65 0.78 34.86
C GLY A 219 13.10 0.34 34.60
N SER A 220 13.25 -0.83 33.98
CA SER A 220 14.55 -1.40 33.53
C SER A 220 14.93 -1.02 32.10
N PHE A 221 14.03 -0.35 31.35
CA PHE A 221 14.38 0.17 30.03
C PHE A 221 15.27 1.43 30.19
N LEU A 222 16.32 1.47 29.39
CA LEU A 222 17.27 2.58 29.39
C LEU A 222 17.65 2.96 27.96
N ALA A 223 17.59 4.24 27.65
CA ALA A 223 18.03 4.78 26.36
C ALA A 223 18.66 6.16 26.56
N VAL A 224 19.47 6.56 25.59
CA VAL A 224 19.99 7.92 25.47
C VAL A 224 19.52 8.55 24.16
N ALA A 225 19.29 9.87 24.17
CA ALA A 225 18.91 10.62 22.99
C ALA A 225 19.74 11.91 22.91
N ALA A 226 20.18 12.28 21.71
CA ALA A 226 21.00 13.48 21.48
C ALA A 226 20.65 14.11 20.12
N ALA A 227 21.03 15.38 19.94
CA ALA A 227 20.79 16.12 18.70
C ALA A 227 21.55 15.58 17.48
N ASN A 228 22.61 14.81 17.68
CA ASN A 228 23.31 14.10 16.61
C ASN A 228 23.56 12.64 16.99
N GLU A 229 23.67 11.82 15.98
CA GLU A 229 23.81 10.37 16.14
C GLU A 229 25.09 9.97 16.89
N TYR A 230 26.21 10.62 16.58
CA TYR A 230 27.50 10.32 17.22
C TYR A 230 27.45 10.50 18.73
N SER A 231 26.82 11.58 19.20
CA SER A 231 26.66 11.83 20.66
C SER A 231 25.80 10.77 21.35
N ALA A 232 24.80 10.20 20.65
CA ALA A 232 24.00 9.12 21.20
C ALA A 232 24.68 7.75 21.19
N VAL A 233 25.68 7.54 20.31
CA VAL A 233 26.43 6.28 20.18
C VAL A 233 27.64 6.23 21.10
N LYS A 234 28.36 7.35 21.30
CA LYS A 234 29.55 7.49 22.15
C LYS A 234 29.27 7.23 23.63
#